data_9b9ff3d444c57b89cd41a49d88cb4a04
#
_entry.id   9b9ff3d444c57b89cd41a49d88cb4a04
#
_cell.length_a   1.000
_cell.length_b   1.000
_cell.length_c   1.000
_cell.angle_alpha   90.00
_cell.angle_beta   90.00
_cell.angle_gamma   90.00
#
_symmetry.space_group_name_H-M   'P 1'
#
loop_
_entity.id
_entity.type
_entity.pdbx_description
1 polymer ?
#
loop_
_entity_poly.entity_id
_entity_poly.type
_entity_poly.pdbx_seq_one_letter_code
_entity_poly.pdbx_strand_id
1 'polypeptide(L)'
;MTYDFTSIMDRHGKDAIAVDGLGTDLGFAPDPPRDGFDVIPMWVADMNFPTVPTVPQAIIERAQHPVYGYFSPTDDYYNSIIDWQSTRNGVTGLTSEAIGYENGVLGGVIRSLTAFAAPGDSVLLHSPTYIGFTMCIENNGYRIVHSPLKLDEHGVWRMDYEDMDKKLKEHHIHVAVFCSPHNPCGRV
;
A
#
# COMPACT_ATOMS: atom_id res chain seq x y z
N MET A 1 -1.41 11.70 27.98
CA MET A 1 -0.36 10.68 27.82
C MET A 1 0.55 11.18 26.71
N THR A 2 1.85 11.30 26.96
CA THR A 2 2.82 11.77 25.97
C THR A 2 3.44 10.55 25.32
N TYR A 3 3.35 10.45 24.00
CA TYR A 3 3.96 9.37 23.23
C TYR A 3 5.35 9.80 22.75
N ASP A 4 6.26 8.82 22.63
CA ASP A 4 7.59 9.03 22.08
C ASP A 4 7.58 8.80 20.57
N PHE A 5 7.64 9.89 19.81
CA PHE A 5 7.75 9.86 18.35
C PHE A 5 9.08 10.47 17.85
N THR A 6 10.07 10.59 18.76
CA THR A 6 11.37 11.20 18.46
C THR A 6 12.54 10.25 18.61
N SER A 7 12.40 9.22 19.45
CA SER A 7 13.44 8.18 19.59
C SER A 7 13.52 7.30 18.37
N ILE A 8 14.72 7.14 17.83
CA ILE A 8 15.00 6.22 16.72
C ILE A 8 15.35 4.86 17.32
N MET A 9 14.61 3.83 16.94
CA MET A 9 14.87 2.45 17.35
C MET A 9 15.85 1.80 16.38
N ASP A 10 16.84 1.07 16.93
CA ASP A 10 17.66 0.19 16.13
C ASP A 10 16.83 -1.01 15.64
N ARG A 11 16.73 -1.14 14.33
CA ARG A 11 15.91 -2.14 13.65
C ARG A 11 16.74 -3.21 12.95
N HIS A 12 18.08 -3.19 13.08
CA HIS A 12 18.95 -4.21 12.50
C HIS A 12 18.67 -5.58 13.11
N GLY A 13 18.51 -6.59 12.25
CA GLY A 13 18.19 -7.96 12.67
C GLY A 13 16.82 -8.09 13.37
N LYS A 14 15.90 -7.20 13.06
CA LYS A 14 14.50 -7.21 13.55
C LYS A 14 13.47 -7.33 12.42
N ASP A 15 13.83 -8.05 11.38
CA ASP A 15 12.99 -8.27 10.19
C ASP A 15 12.56 -6.97 9.48
N ALA A 16 13.34 -5.91 9.64
CA ALA A 16 13.07 -4.60 9.06
C ALA A 16 13.65 -4.51 7.66
N ILE A 17 12.85 -4.79 6.64
CA ILE A 17 13.29 -4.77 5.23
C ILE A 17 13.93 -3.43 4.83
N ALA A 18 13.48 -2.31 5.41
CA ALA A 18 14.05 -0.99 5.13
C ALA A 18 15.55 -0.91 5.48
N VAL A 19 15.98 -1.65 6.48
CA VAL A 19 17.34 -1.66 7.01
C VAL A 19 18.10 -2.90 6.53
N ASP A 20 17.57 -4.09 6.81
CA ASP A 20 18.24 -5.37 6.54
C ASP A 20 18.22 -5.74 5.04
N GLY A 21 17.28 -5.17 4.28
CA GLY A 21 17.18 -5.38 2.83
C GLY A 21 18.04 -4.46 1.98
N LEU A 22 18.67 -3.44 2.57
CA LEU A 22 19.48 -2.46 1.82
C LEU A 22 20.73 -3.13 1.24
N GLY A 23 20.95 -2.96 -0.06
CA GLY A 23 22.09 -3.57 -0.77
C GLY A 23 21.96 -5.07 -0.98
N THR A 24 20.79 -5.68 -0.72
CA THR A 24 20.53 -7.08 -1.00
C THR A 24 19.87 -7.30 -2.37
N ASP A 25 19.90 -8.53 -2.87
CA ASP A 25 19.30 -8.90 -4.15
C ASP A 25 17.79 -9.16 -4.02
N LEU A 26 17.05 -8.14 -3.57
CA LEU A 26 15.58 -8.16 -3.52
C LEU A 26 14.93 -7.72 -4.84
N GLY A 27 15.73 -7.36 -5.85
CA GLY A 27 15.24 -6.90 -7.15
C GLY A 27 14.69 -5.46 -7.17
N PHE A 28 14.48 -4.84 -6.02
CA PHE A 28 13.99 -3.47 -5.87
C PHE A 28 14.66 -2.70 -4.71
N ALA A 29 15.57 -3.32 -3.99
CA ALA A 29 16.34 -2.64 -2.96
C ALA A 29 17.38 -1.70 -3.59
N PRO A 30 17.56 -0.48 -3.06
CA PRO A 30 18.63 0.39 -3.52
C PRO A 30 20.00 -0.13 -3.08
N ASP A 31 21.03 0.34 -3.76
CA ASP A 31 22.41 0.09 -3.37
C ASP A 31 22.70 0.61 -1.95
N PRO A 32 23.68 0.03 -1.25
CA PRO A 32 24.14 0.58 0.02
C PRO A 32 24.75 1.99 -0.19
N PRO A 33 24.79 2.82 0.86
CA PRO A 33 25.41 4.12 0.77
C PRO A 33 26.90 4.00 0.37
N ARG A 34 27.43 5.05 -0.20
CA ARG A 34 28.87 5.14 -0.49
C ARG A 34 29.68 5.11 0.79
N ASP A 35 30.91 4.61 0.70
CA ASP A 35 31.82 4.58 1.83
C ASP A 35 31.94 5.96 2.51
N GLY A 36 31.86 5.98 3.82
CA GLY A 36 31.96 7.19 4.64
C GLY A 36 30.62 7.93 4.86
N PHE A 37 29.52 7.42 4.35
CA PHE A 37 28.18 7.95 4.62
C PHE A 37 27.37 7.03 5.55
N ASP A 38 26.52 7.65 6.36
CA ASP A 38 25.61 6.92 7.22
C ASP A 38 24.52 6.19 6.42
N VAL A 39 24.08 5.04 6.95
CA VAL A 39 22.96 4.30 6.40
C VAL A 39 21.65 4.95 6.83
N ILE A 40 21.00 5.66 5.92
CA ILE A 40 19.70 6.30 6.15
C ILE A 40 18.68 5.74 5.16
N PRO A 41 17.91 4.69 5.52
CA PRO A 41 16.92 4.11 4.63
C PRO A 41 15.76 5.09 4.37
N MET A 42 15.47 5.35 3.09
CA MET A 42 14.38 6.25 2.66
C MET A 42 13.53 5.64 1.53
N TRP A 43 13.60 4.33 1.31
CA TRP A 43 12.96 3.61 0.21
C TRP A 43 11.70 2.82 0.60
N VAL A 44 11.55 2.52 1.88
CA VAL A 44 10.35 1.90 2.46
C VAL A 44 9.72 2.89 3.41
N ALA A 45 8.40 3.06 3.32
CA ALA A 45 7.63 4.00 4.14
C ALA A 45 7.38 3.44 5.55
N ASP A 46 8.45 3.11 6.26
CA ASP A 46 8.46 2.65 7.63
C ASP A 46 8.78 3.78 8.61
N MET A 47 8.22 3.69 9.81
CA MET A 47 8.54 4.60 10.90
C MET A 47 9.66 4.02 11.77
N ASN A 48 10.61 4.88 12.18
CA ASN A 48 11.75 4.48 13.01
C ASN A 48 11.56 4.75 14.50
N PHE A 49 10.42 5.27 14.90
CA PHE A 49 10.04 5.50 16.31
C PHE A 49 9.05 4.44 16.79
N PRO A 50 8.95 4.21 18.13
CA PRO A 50 8.04 3.21 18.68
C PRO A 50 6.58 3.51 18.37
N THR A 51 5.79 2.47 18.15
CA THR A 51 4.33 2.61 18.09
C THR A 51 3.75 2.97 19.47
N VAL A 52 2.47 3.37 19.50
CA VAL A 52 1.79 3.69 20.76
C VAL A 52 1.72 2.45 21.67
N PRO A 53 1.94 2.59 22.99
CA PRO A 53 2.07 1.45 23.91
C PRO A 53 0.86 0.52 23.97
N THR A 54 -0.32 1.02 23.63
CA THR A 54 -1.55 0.24 23.62
C THR A 54 -1.54 -0.89 22.58
N VAL A 55 -0.81 -0.72 21.47
CA VAL A 55 -0.72 -1.74 20.41
C VAL A 55 0.04 -2.98 20.90
N PRO A 56 1.32 -2.89 21.35
CA PRO A 56 2.03 -4.06 21.85
C PRO A 56 1.34 -4.66 23.09
N GLN A 57 0.69 -3.87 23.94
CA GLN A 57 -0.06 -4.39 25.08
C GLN A 57 -1.20 -5.30 24.64
N ALA A 58 -2.01 -4.88 23.67
CA ALA A 58 -3.09 -5.70 23.14
C ALA A 58 -2.58 -7.01 22.48
N ILE A 59 -1.44 -6.95 21.79
CA ILE A 59 -0.82 -8.14 21.21
C ILE A 59 -0.36 -9.11 22.30
N ILE A 60 0.28 -8.62 23.37
CA ILE A 60 0.72 -9.44 24.52
C ILE A 60 -0.47 -10.10 25.20
N GLU A 61 -1.53 -9.35 25.47
CA GLU A 61 -2.77 -9.89 26.08
C GLU A 61 -3.37 -11.00 25.22
N ARG A 62 -3.43 -10.80 23.90
CA ARG A 62 -3.91 -11.84 22.99
C ARG A 62 -3.00 -13.06 22.96
N ALA A 63 -1.67 -12.85 23.01
CA ALA A 63 -0.67 -13.93 22.99
C ALA A 63 -0.68 -14.78 24.27
N GLN A 64 -1.12 -14.24 25.40
CA GLN A 64 -1.27 -14.97 26.65
C GLN A 64 -2.33 -16.07 26.58
N HIS A 65 -3.23 -16.04 25.62
CA HIS A 65 -4.13 -17.14 25.27
C HIS A 65 -3.55 -17.90 24.06
N PRO A 66 -2.69 -18.90 24.27
CA PRO A 66 -1.84 -19.49 23.22
C PRO A 66 -2.57 -20.54 22.34
N VAL A 67 -3.84 -20.31 22.07
CA VAL A 67 -4.64 -21.13 21.16
C VAL A 67 -5.02 -20.27 19.97
N TYR A 68 -4.49 -20.62 18.81
CA TYR A 68 -4.67 -19.90 17.56
C TYR A 68 -5.38 -20.82 16.57
N GLY A 69 -6.56 -20.42 16.13
CA GLY A 69 -7.40 -21.19 15.23
C GLY A 69 -8.14 -20.29 14.27
N TYR A 70 -9.20 -20.80 13.69
CA TYR A 70 -10.10 -19.99 12.89
C TYR A 70 -10.72 -18.88 13.73
N PHE A 71 -10.86 -17.69 13.17
CA PHE A 71 -11.46 -16.55 13.82
C PHE A 71 -12.51 -15.88 12.94
N SER A 72 -13.41 -15.15 13.56
CA SER A 72 -14.28 -14.18 12.89
C SER A 72 -13.96 -12.79 13.44
N PRO A 73 -13.96 -11.74 12.61
CA PRO A 73 -13.88 -10.38 13.10
C PRO A 73 -14.98 -10.10 14.12
N THR A 74 -14.63 -9.40 15.18
CA THR A 74 -15.58 -9.02 16.24
C THR A 74 -16.31 -7.73 15.93
N ASP A 75 -17.37 -7.43 16.66
CA ASP A 75 -18.07 -6.15 16.56
C ASP A 75 -17.12 -4.98 16.84
N ASP A 76 -16.18 -5.11 17.76
CA ASP A 76 -15.17 -4.08 18.06
C ASP A 76 -14.28 -3.77 16.85
N TYR A 77 -13.95 -4.78 16.04
CA TYR A 77 -13.21 -4.58 14.80
C TYR A 77 -13.99 -3.70 13.83
N TYR A 78 -15.24 -4.02 13.57
CA TYR A 78 -16.08 -3.24 12.66
C TYR A 78 -16.39 -1.85 13.21
N ASN A 79 -16.72 -1.74 14.47
CA ASN A 79 -17.03 -0.48 15.13
C ASN A 79 -15.82 0.47 15.11
N SER A 80 -14.60 -0.04 15.34
CA SER A 80 -13.39 0.79 15.27
C SER A 80 -13.16 1.40 13.89
N ILE A 81 -13.47 0.66 12.82
CA ILE A 81 -13.39 1.15 11.43
C ILE A 81 -14.49 2.20 11.18
N ILE A 82 -15.72 1.91 11.58
CA ILE A 82 -16.87 2.81 11.41
C ILE A 82 -16.62 4.14 12.14
N ASP A 83 -16.18 4.07 13.40
CA ASP A 83 -15.88 5.22 14.23
C ASP A 83 -14.73 6.06 13.63
N TRP A 84 -13.67 5.41 13.14
CA TRP A 84 -12.58 6.10 12.47
C TRP A 84 -13.05 6.84 11.23
N GLN A 85 -13.79 6.17 10.36
CA GLN A 85 -14.31 6.78 9.13
C GLN A 85 -15.28 7.92 9.42
N SER A 86 -16.14 7.76 10.41
CA SER A 86 -17.07 8.80 10.83
C SER A 86 -16.37 10.02 11.41
N THR A 87 -15.47 9.81 12.39
CA THR A 87 -14.85 10.89 13.15
C THR A 87 -13.73 11.59 12.41
N ARG A 88 -12.99 10.89 11.53
CA ARG A 88 -11.84 11.44 10.81
C ARG A 88 -12.15 11.86 9.38
N ASN A 89 -13.04 11.14 8.72
CA ASN A 89 -13.31 11.33 7.30
C ASN A 89 -14.75 11.82 7.02
N GLY A 90 -15.59 11.97 8.05
CA GLY A 90 -16.97 12.43 7.93
C GLY A 90 -17.90 11.45 7.18
N VAL A 91 -17.51 10.18 7.07
CA VAL A 91 -18.33 9.15 6.41
C VAL A 91 -19.52 8.80 7.29
N THR A 92 -20.73 8.88 6.73
CA THR A 92 -21.97 8.53 7.41
C THR A 92 -22.62 7.32 6.77
N GLY A 93 -23.36 6.53 7.57
CA GLY A 93 -24.13 5.38 7.08
C GLY A 93 -23.27 4.14 6.75
N LEU A 94 -21.99 4.11 7.14
CA LEU A 94 -21.17 2.91 7.01
C LEU A 94 -21.65 1.85 8.01
N THR A 95 -21.88 0.62 7.55
CA THR A 95 -22.25 -0.53 8.37
C THR A 95 -21.24 -1.66 8.23
N SER A 96 -21.24 -2.62 9.14
CA SER A 96 -20.35 -3.79 9.09
C SER A 96 -20.50 -4.61 7.80
N GLU A 97 -21.68 -4.60 7.18
CA GLU A 97 -21.96 -5.31 5.92
C GLU A 97 -21.19 -4.73 4.73
N ALA A 98 -20.79 -3.45 4.82
CA ALA A 98 -19.99 -2.78 3.80
C ALA A 98 -18.46 -2.94 4.00
N ILE A 99 -18.04 -3.67 5.04
CA ILE A 99 -16.63 -3.83 5.41
C ILE A 99 -16.21 -5.27 5.17
N GLY A 100 -15.28 -5.47 4.22
CA GLY A 100 -14.62 -6.75 3.98
C GLY A 100 -13.21 -6.77 4.58
N TYR A 101 -12.74 -7.94 4.99
CA TYR A 101 -11.35 -8.15 5.38
C TYR A 101 -10.53 -8.63 4.18
N GLU A 102 -9.42 -7.96 3.94
CA GLU A 102 -8.42 -8.38 2.96
C GLU A 102 -7.00 -8.28 3.55
N ASN A 103 -6.09 -9.09 3.02
CA ASN A 103 -4.70 -9.09 3.46
C ASN A 103 -3.94 -7.91 2.82
N GLY A 104 -4.19 -6.72 3.32
CA GLY A 104 -3.62 -5.47 2.83
C GLY A 104 -4.29 -4.94 1.56
N VAL A 105 -3.91 -3.73 1.17
CA VAL A 105 -4.50 -3.01 0.02
C VAL A 105 -4.26 -3.77 -1.30
N LEU A 106 -3.09 -4.39 -1.48
CA LEU A 106 -2.79 -5.16 -2.70
C LEU A 106 -3.68 -6.39 -2.82
N GLY A 107 -4.01 -7.04 -1.70
CA GLY A 107 -5.02 -8.11 -1.66
C GLY A 107 -6.38 -7.62 -2.14
N GLY A 108 -6.82 -6.46 -1.65
CA GLY A 108 -8.06 -5.82 -2.09
C GLY A 108 -8.07 -5.45 -3.58
N VAL A 109 -6.95 -4.96 -4.12
CA VAL A 109 -6.81 -4.69 -5.57
C VAL A 109 -7.02 -5.97 -6.38
N ILE A 110 -6.33 -7.06 -6.04
CA ILE A 110 -6.46 -8.33 -6.76
C ILE A 110 -7.86 -8.91 -6.61
N ARG A 111 -8.46 -8.84 -5.44
CA ARG A 111 -9.84 -9.28 -5.24
C ARG A 111 -10.81 -8.52 -6.15
N SER A 112 -10.63 -7.20 -6.26
CA SER A 112 -11.43 -6.36 -7.16
C SER A 112 -11.20 -6.74 -8.62
N LEU A 113 -9.94 -6.93 -9.04
CA LEU A 113 -9.65 -7.39 -10.41
C LEU A 113 -10.30 -8.73 -10.71
N THR A 114 -10.24 -9.69 -9.79
CA THR A 114 -10.88 -11.01 -9.95
C THR A 114 -12.39 -10.91 -10.14
N ALA A 115 -13.03 -9.89 -9.55
CA ALA A 115 -14.47 -9.67 -9.69
C ALA A 115 -14.87 -9.00 -11.02
N PHE A 116 -13.99 -8.18 -11.60
CA PHE A 116 -14.31 -7.32 -12.74
C PHE A 116 -13.51 -7.61 -14.01
N ALA A 117 -12.51 -8.49 -13.96
CA ALA A 117 -11.65 -8.85 -15.07
C ALA A 117 -11.36 -10.35 -15.10
N ALA A 118 -11.03 -10.88 -16.24
CA ALA A 118 -10.56 -12.26 -16.42
C ALA A 118 -9.03 -12.36 -16.48
N PRO A 119 -8.42 -13.48 -16.09
CA PRO A 119 -6.99 -13.69 -16.29
C PRO A 119 -6.59 -13.47 -17.77
N GLY A 120 -5.54 -12.69 -17.98
CA GLY A 120 -5.09 -12.28 -19.31
C GLY A 120 -5.67 -10.95 -19.80
N ASP A 121 -6.65 -10.39 -19.12
CA ASP A 121 -7.15 -9.05 -19.44
C ASP A 121 -6.10 -7.98 -19.17
N SER A 122 -6.24 -6.87 -19.89
CA SER A 122 -5.39 -5.70 -19.73
C SER A 122 -5.96 -4.75 -18.67
N VAL A 123 -5.09 -4.26 -17.81
CA VAL A 123 -5.39 -3.28 -16.76
C VAL A 123 -4.60 -2.01 -17.04
N LEU A 124 -5.28 -0.86 -17.06
CA LEU A 124 -4.59 0.42 -17.20
C LEU A 124 -3.96 0.84 -15.88
N LEU A 125 -2.71 1.23 -15.94
CA LEU A 125 -1.93 1.70 -14.80
C LEU A 125 -1.09 2.93 -15.22
N HIS A 126 -1.05 3.96 -14.41
CA HIS A 126 -0.18 5.10 -14.68
C HIS A 126 1.29 4.74 -14.42
N SER A 127 2.21 5.43 -15.10
CA SER A 127 3.65 5.34 -14.82
C SER A 127 4.26 6.75 -14.64
N PRO A 128 5.25 6.95 -13.71
CA PRO A 128 5.72 5.94 -12.75
C PRO A 128 4.63 5.48 -11.79
N THR A 129 4.79 4.31 -11.18
CA THR A 129 3.81 3.75 -10.25
C THR A 129 4.47 3.03 -9.09
N TYR A 130 3.69 2.71 -8.07
CA TYR A 130 4.14 1.86 -6.98
C TYR A 130 4.39 0.44 -7.46
N ILE A 131 5.60 -0.08 -7.20
CA ILE A 131 6.04 -1.40 -7.67
C ILE A 131 5.11 -2.55 -7.22
N GLY A 132 4.47 -2.39 -6.06
CA GLY A 132 3.51 -3.37 -5.56
C GLY A 132 2.32 -3.58 -6.49
N PHE A 133 1.85 -2.55 -7.20
CA PHE A 133 0.79 -2.71 -8.20
C PHE A 133 1.26 -3.55 -9.38
N THR A 134 2.45 -3.23 -9.91
CA THR A 134 3.03 -4.01 -11.02
C THR A 134 3.15 -5.48 -10.64
N MET A 135 3.81 -5.76 -9.52
CA MET A 135 4.04 -7.13 -9.07
C MET A 135 2.72 -7.89 -8.80
N CYS A 136 1.76 -7.28 -8.11
CA CYS A 136 0.53 -7.99 -7.79
C CYS A 136 -0.35 -8.24 -9.02
N ILE A 137 -0.42 -7.31 -9.96
CA ILE A 137 -1.21 -7.45 -11.19
C ILE A 137 -0.61 -8.55 -12.09
N GLU A 138 0.70 -8.49 -12.36
CA GLU A 138 1.38 -9.46 -13.23
C GLU A 138 1.41 -10.86 -12.65
N ASN A 139 1.71 -10.99 -11.34
CA ASN A 139 1.75 -12.28 -10.64
C ASN A 139 0.39 -12.98 -10.56
N ASN A 140 -0.70 -12.25 -10.77
CA ASN A 140 -2.05 -12.80 -10.82
C ASN A 140 -2.59 -12.97 -12.26
N GLY A 141 -1.70 -12.88 -13.26
CA GLY A 141 -2.00 -13.23 -14.64
C GLY A 141 -2.71 -12.15 -15.45
N TYR A 142 -2.72 -10.90 -14.99
CA TYR A 142 -3.21 -9.75 -15.75
C TYR A 142 -2.07 -9.07 -16.52
N ARG A 143 -2.41 -8.33 -17.56
CA ARG A 143 -1.46 -7.55 -18.35
C ARG A 143 -1.55 -6.08 -17.98
N ILE A 144 -0.43 -5.41 -17.87
CA ILE A 144 -0.40 -3.97 -17.59
C ILE A 144 -0.24 -3.20 -18.91
N VAL A 145 -1.09 -2.21 -19.09
CA VAL A 145 -0.93 -1.17 -20.11
C VAL A 145 -0.68 0.15 -19.41
N HIS A 146 0.53 0.67 -19.54
CA HIS A 146 0.90 1.92 -18.91
C HIS A 146 0.39 3.14 -19.67
N SER A 147 -0.22 4.08 -18.96
CA SER A 147 -0.42 5.45 -19.41
C SER A 147 0.52 6.38 -18.64
N PRO A 148 1.62 6.86 -19.26
CA PRO A 148 2.60 7.68 -18.58
C PRO A 148 2.00 9.01 -18.14
N LEU A 149 2.31 9.41 -16.90
CA LEU A 149 2.05 10.77 -16.43
C LEU A 149 2.98 11.75 -17.14
N LYS A 150 2.52 12.96 -17.34
CA LYS A 150 3.29 14.06 -17.93
C LYS A 150 3.52 15.16 -16.90
N LEU A 151 4.68 15.80 -16.95
CA LEU A 151 4.92 17.03 -16.21
C LEU A 151 4.35 18.22 -16.99
N ASP A 152 3.56 19.06 -16.33
CA ASP A 152 3.14 20.33 -16.88
C ASP A 152 4.27 21.39 -16.80
N GLU A 153 4.01 22.59 -17.29
CA GLU A 153 4.97 23.71 -17.30
C GLU A 153 5.42 24.17 -15.91
N HIS A 154 4.68 23.77 -14.86
CA HIS A 154 5.00 24.05 -13.46
C HIS A 154 5.67 22.86 -12.77
N GLY A 155 6.01 21.79 -13.48
CA GLY A 155 6.60 20.57 -12.92
C GLY A 155 5.63 19.72 -12.13
N VAL A 156 4.31 19.87 -12.35
CA VAL A 156 3.28 19.08 -11.68
C VAL A 156 2.88 17.89 -12.56
N TRP A 157 2.84 16.72 -11.96
CA TRP A 157 2.40 15.51 -12.65
C TRP A 157 0.93 15.57 -13.02
N ARG A 158 0.61 15.24 -14.27
CA ARG A 158 -0.73 15.23 -14.86
C ARG A 158 -1.00 13.92 -15.58
N MET A 159 -2.26 13.48 -15.54
CA MET A 159 -2.72 12.39 -16.39
C MET A 159 -2.81 12.87 -17.85
N ASP A 160 -2.40 11.99 -18.77
CA ASP A 160 -2.59 12.18 -20.20
C ASP A 160 -3.90 11.52 -20.63
N TYR A 161 -4.98 12.28 -20.58
CA TYR A 161 -6.31 11.77 -20.91
C TYR A 161 -6.45 11.29 -22.36
N GLU A 162 -5.71 11.89 -23.29
CA GLU A 162 -5.70 11.47 -24.70
C GLU A 162 -5.02 10.10 -24.85
N ASP A 163 -3.87 9.92 -24.21
CA ASP A 163 -3.17 8.63 -24.17
C ASP A 163 -4.00 7.55 -23.46
N MET A 164 -4.65 7.90 -22.36
CA MET A 164 -5.56 6.98 -21.65
C MET A 164 -6.70 6.52 -22.56
N ASP A 165 -7.44 7.47 -23.16
CA ASP A 165 -8.58 7.16 -24.03
C ASP A 165 -8.16 6.28 -25.21
N LYS A 166 -7.02 6.60 -25.85
CA LYS A 166 -6.45 5.80 -26.92
C LYS A 166 -6.17 4.37 -26.47
N LYS A 167 -5.46 4.19 -25.36
CA LYS A 167 -5.07 2.87 -24.85
C LYS A 167 -6.27 2.05 -24.37
N LEU A 168 -7.23 2.68 -23.72
CA LEU A 168 -8.48 2.02 -23.32
C LEU A 168 -9.19 1.41 -24.53
N LYS A 169 -9.24 2.13 -25.65
CA LYS A 169 -9.88 1.67 -26.90
C LYS A 169 -9.04 0.61 -27.61
N GLU A 170 -7.75 0.88 -27.81
CA GLU A 170 -6.85 -0.02 -28.56
C GLU A 170 -6.70 -1.39 -27.92
N HIS A 171 -6.64 -1.44 -26.58
CA HIS A 171 -6.43 -2.68 -25.82
C HIS A 171 -7.72 -3.23 -25.20
N HIS A 172 -8.88 -2.64 -25.55
CA HIS A 172 -10.20 -3.03 -25.00
C HIS A 172 -10.22 -3.10 -23.48
N ILE A 173 -9.58 -2.12 -22.83
CA ILE A 173 -9.45 -2.08 -21.37
C ILE A 173 -10.72 -1.52 -20.74
N HIS A 174 -11.23 -2.20 -19.72
CA HIS A 174 -12.40 -1.77 -18.96
C HIS A 174 -12.11 -1.65 -17.45
N VAL A 175 -10.88 -1.91 -17.04
CA VAL A 175 -10.43 -1.80 -15.64
C VAL A 175 -9.16 -0.97 -15.55
N ALA A 176 -9.13 -0.03 -14.62
CA ALA A 176 -7.96 0.78 -14.32
C ALA A 176 -7.67 0.76 -12.81
N VAL A 177 -6.39 0.76 -12.43
CA VAL A 177 -5.98 1.00 -11.05
C VAL A 177 -5.56 2.46 -10.90
N PHE A 178 -6.30 3.19 -10.08
CA PHE A 178 -6.05 4.59 -9.78
C PHE A 178 -5.52 4.75 -8.36
N CYS A 179 -4.39 5.45 -8.21
CA CYS A 179 -3.75 5.70 -6.92
C CYS A 179 -3.82 7.19 -6.57
N SER A 180 -4.45 7.52 -5.44
CA SER A 180 -4.50 8.89 -4.92
C SER A 180 -4.44 8.87 -3.38
N PRO A 181 -3.53 9.60 -2.74
CA PRO A 181 -2.37 10.30 -3.30
C PRO A 181 -1.48 9.37 -4.12
N HIS A 182 -1.00 9.86 -5.27
CA HIS A 182 -0.28 9.01 -6.22
C HIS A 182 1.13 8.66 -5.72
N ASN A 183 1.44 7.37 -5.65
CA ASN A 183 2.79 6.88 -5.34
C ASN A 183 3.50 6.51 -6.67
N PRO A 184 4.67 7.12 -7.00
CA PRO A 184 5.54 7.92 -6.13
C PRO A 184 5.40 9.44 -6.25
N CYS A 185 4.53 9.97 -7.12
CA CYS A 185 4.55 11.40 -7.47
C CYS A 185 3.91 12.32 -6.41
N GLY A 186 3.22 11.78 -5.40
CA GLY A 186 2.56 12.55 -4.33
C GLY A 186 1.37 13.41 -4.78
N ARG A 187 0.90 13.26 -6.02
CA ARG A 187 -0.21 14.04 -6.58
C ARG A 187 -1.57 13.55 -6.08
N VAL A 188 -2.42 14.48 -5.68
CA VAL A 188 -3.82 14.26 -5.33
C VAL A 188 -4.70 14.77 -6.47
#